data_a67679935254991fa660903d1c7dc23c
#
_entry.id   a67679935254991fa660903d1c7dc23c
#
_cell.length_a   1.000
_cell.length_b   1.000
_cell.length_c   1.000
_cell.angle_alpha   90.00
_cell.angle_beta   90.00
_cell.angle_gamma   90.00
#
_symmetry.space_group_name_H-M   'P 1'
#
loop_
_entity.id
_entity.type
_entity.pdbx_description
1 polymer ?
#
loop_
_entity_poly.entity_id
_entity_poly.type
_entity_poly.pdbx_seq_one_letter_code
_entity_poly.pdbx_strand_id
1 'polypeptide(L)'
;MRAGVARRALARGAVARRSIARRAASNARSIARRAARITREELEAAANARGLTLDERWFGPVFKMRATRLRRARDGGGNASGEGGEEDVVATHEGFVAPPPFGILHMDSMRVYNSKVGVEDRSTMRSTFGIAILLGTMSLLAASESGCKKCELLAIDDGNGYAEKLVRYYGRLGFETVRVVGDNGLSDLPDLLVWGGVGTRMNGDVDALLEKWGGVIRNTLEKK
;
A
#
# COMPACT_ATOMS: atom_id res chain seq x y z
N MET A 1 -5.44 -6.57 61.21
CA MET A 1 -4.52 -6.84 60.04
C MET A 1 -5.13 -7.69 58.90
N ARG A 2 -6.13 -8.60 59.12
CA ARG A 2 -6.66 -9.49 58.08
C ARG A 2 -7.48 -8.81 56.97
N ALA A 3 -8.18 -7.71 57.21
CA ALA A 3 -9.03 -7.04 56.20
C ALA A 3 -8.26 -6.32 55.08
N GLY A 4 -7.03 -5.86 55.32
CA GLY A 4 -6.20 -5.20 54.32
C GLY A 4 -5.61 -6.14 53.27
N VAL A 5 -5.32 -7.37 53.69
CA VAL A 5 -4.76 -8.40 52.76
C VAL A 5 -5.83 -8.88 51.79
N ALA A 6 -7.06 -9.10 52.24
CA ALA A 6 -8.18 -9.51 51.39
C ALA A 6 -8.54 -8.44 50.34
N ARG A 7 -8.55 -7.16 50.69
CA ARG A 7 -8.79 -6.07 49.72
C ARG A 7 -7.71 -5.96 48.66
N ARG A 8 -6.43 -6.15 49.02
CA ARG A 8 -5.31 -6.17 48.05
C ARG A 8 -5.37 -7.37 47.11
N ALA A 9 -5.79 -8.54 47.58
CA ALA A 9 -5.95 -9.73 46.74
C ALA A 9 -7.10 -9.55 45.73
N LEU A 10 -8.25 -8.99 46.14
CA LEU A 10 -9.38 -8.68 45.30
C LEU A 10 -9.01 -7.64 44.22
N ALA A 11 -8.26 -6.60 44.59
CA ALA A 11 -7.80 -5.57 43.66
C ALA A 11 -6.83 -6.15 42.60
N ARG A 12 -5.89 -7.00 43.02
CA ARG A 12 -4.98 -7.70 42.08
C ARG A 12 -5.74 -8.63 41.11
N GLY A 13 -6.74 -9.37 41.60
CA GLY A 13 -7.60 -10.21 40.75
C GLY A 13 -8.42 -9.39 39.77
N ALA A 14 -8.93 -8.22 40.13
CA ALA A 14 -9.65 -7.34 39.23
C ALA A 14 -8.75 -6.74 38.14
N VAL A 15 -7.51 -6.36 38.48
CA VAL A 15 -6.52 -5.87 37.49
C VAL A 15 -6.12 -6.97 36.53
N ALA A 16 -5.86 -8.20 37.01
CA ALA A 16 -5.54 -9.33 36.17
C ALA A 16 -6.69 -9.69 35.19
N ARG A 17 -7.94 -9.70 35.66
CA ARG A 17 -9.12 -9.94 34.81
C ARG A 17 -9.28 -8.86 33.74
N ARG A 18 -9.06 -7.58 34.08
CA ARG A 18 -9.09 -6.48 33.10
C ARG A 18 -7.99 -6.59 32.06
N SER A 19 -6.79 -7.03 32.42
CA SER A 19 -5.68 -7.23 31.48
C SER A 19 -5.95 -8.39 30.51
N ILE A 20 -6.51 -9.50 31.00
CA ILE A 20 -6.92 -10.64 30.19
C ILE A 20 -8.05 -10.24 29.21
N ALA A 21 -9.08 -9.53 29.69
CA ALA A 21 -10.16 -9.05 28.85
C ALA A 21 -9.68 -8.08 27.75
N ARG A 22 -8.75 -7.18 28.10
CA ARG A 22 -8.12 -6.28 27.10
C ARG A 22 -7.33 -7.03 26.04
N ARG A 23 -6.54 -8.05 26.42
CA ARG A 23 -5.81 -8.92 25.48
C ARG A 23 -6.76 -9.71 24.58
N ALA A 24 -7.83 -10.27 25.13
CA ALA A 24 -8.84 -10.99 24.37
C ALA A 24 -9.55 -10.06 23.35
N ALA A 25 -9.94 -8.86 23.78
CA ALA A 25 -10.55 -7.87 22.89
C ALA A 25 -9.56 -7.38 21.79
N SER A 26 -8.28 -7.21 22.12
CA SER A 26 -7.23 -6.88 21.16
C SER A 26 -7.05 -8.00 20.12
N ASN A 27 -7.00 -9.25 20.56
CA ASN A 27 -6.91 -10.41 19.67
C ASN A 27 -8.14 -10.55 18.76
N ALA A 28 -9.35 -10.38 19.31
CA ALA A 28 -10.58 -10.44 18.52
C ALA A 28 -10.61 -9.35 17.45
N ARG A 29 -10.19 -8.11 17.78
CA ARG A 29 -10.04 -7.03 16.80
C ARG A 29 -9.00 -7.32 15.74
N SER A 30 -7.87 -7.91 16.12
CA SER A 30 -6.80 -8.31 15.18
C SER A 30 -7.31 -9.38 14.20
N ILE A 31 -8.04 -10.39 14.68
CA ILE A 31 -8.65 -11.43 13.85
C ILE A 31 -9.70 -10.84 12.91
N ALA A 32 -10.59 -9.97 13.41
CA ALA A 32 -11.59 -9.30 12.59
C ALA A 32 -10.96 -8.42 11.50
N ARG A 33 -9.91 -7.65 11.83
CA ARG A 33 -9.14 -6.88 10.85
C ARG A 33 -8.50 -7.75 9.80
N ARG A 34 -7.95 -8.91 10.19
CA ARG A 34 -7.32 -9.84 9.25
C ARG A 34 -8.35 -10.46 8.30
N ALA A 35 -9.55 -10.77 8.78
CA ALA A 35 -10.67 -11.24 7.95
C ALA A 35 -11.24 -10.16 7.03
N ALA A 36 -11.12 -8.89 7.41
CA ALA A 36 -11.58 -7.75 6.61
C ALA A 36 -10.56 -7.29 5.55
N ARG A 37 -9.34 -7.82 5.55
CA ARG A 37 -8.33 -7.48 4.56
C ARG A 37 -8.66 -8.06 3.20
N ILE A 38 -8.30 -7.32 2.16
CA ILE A 38 -8.33 -7.84 0.81
C ILE A 38 -7.34 -9.00 0.67
N THR A 39 -7.71 -10.02 -0.09
CA THR A 39 -6.81 -11.14 -0.44
C THR A 39 -6.13 -10.91 -1.79
N ARG A 40 -5.11 -11.71 -2.09
CA ARG A 40 -4.46 -11.68 -3.42
C ARG A 40 -5.44 -12.02 -4.52
N GLU A 41 -6.27 -13.03 -4.30
CA GLU A 41 -7.28 -13.48 -5.26
C GLU A 41 -8.31 -12.38 -5.54
N GLU A 42 -8.77 -11.67 -4.51
CA GLU A 42 -9.68 -10.53 -4.66
C GLU A 42 -9.02 -9.38 -5.45
N LEU A 43 -7.73 -9.12 -5.18
CA LEU A 43 -6.96 -8.09 -5.87
C LEU A 43 -6.79 -8.43 -7.35
N GLU A 44 -6.40 -9.67 -7.68
CA GLU A 44 -6.25 -10.17 -9.04
C GLU A 44 -7.59 -10.17 -9.78
N ALA A 45 -8.67 -10.64 -9.15
CA ALA A 45 -10.00 -10.56 -9.72
C ALA A 45 -10.42 -9.12 -10.03
N ALA A 46 -10.05 -8.18 -9.14
CA ALA A 46 -10.32 -6.76 -9.34
C ALA A 46 -9.51 -6.15 -10.50
N ALA A 47 -8.28 -6.58 -10.69
CA ALA A 47 -7.44 -6.18 -11.82
C ALA A 47 -7.98 -6.78 -13.13
N ASN A 48 -8.25 -8.09 -13.15
CA ASN A 48 -8.76 -8.81 -14.31
C ASN A 48 -10.12 -8.25 -14.78
N ALA A 49 -11.01 -7.91 -13.87
CA ALA A 49 -12.28 -7.26 -14.18
C ALA A 49 -12.11 -5.91 -14.91
N ARG A 50 -10.90 -5.33 -14.88
CA ARG A 50 -10.51 -4.10 -15.58
C ARG A 50 -9.64 -4.34 -16.81
N GLY A 51 -9.45 -5.62 -17.19
CA GLY A 51 -8.56 -5.99 -18.29
C GLY A 51 -7.09 -5.72 -17.99
N LEU A 52 -6.71 -5.80 -16.71
CA LEU A 52 -5.34 -5.64 -16.24
C LEU A 52 -4.83 -6.96 -15.67
N THR A 53 -3.55 -7.24 -15.89
CA THR A 53 -2.78 -8.28 -15.21
C THR A 53 -1.79 -7.61 -14.28
N LEU A 54 -1.62 -8.15 -13.08
CA LEU A 54 -0.62 -7.70 -12.12
C LEU A 54 0.54 -8.70 -12.10
N ASP A 55 1.77 -8.20 -12.14
CA ASP A 55 2.99 -8.99 -12.15
C ASP A 55 3.98 -8.42 -11.11
N GLU A 56 4.70 -9.29 -10.41
CA GLU A 56 5.70 -8.92 -9.43
C GLU A 56 7.02 -9.65 -9.70
N ARG A 57 8.13 -8.92 -9.55
CA ARG A 57 9.48 -9.46 -9.60
C ARG A 57 10.25 -9.02 -8.37
N TRP A 58 11.03 -9.95 -7.82
CA TRP A 58 11.80 -9.74 -6.61
C TRP A 58 13.28 -9.97 -6.84
N PHE A 59 14.09 -9.08 -6.26
CA PHE A 59 15.55 -9.17 -6.21
C PHE A 59 15.99 -8.99 -4.75
N GLY A 60 16.02 -10.09 -3.99
CA GLY A 60 16.17 -10.02 -2.55
C GLY A 60 15.01 -9.25 -1.91
N PRO A 61 15.27 -8.17 -1.15
CA PRO A 61 14.22 -7.38 -0.53
C PRO A 61 13.54 -6.37 -1.50
N VAL A 62 14.14 -6.14 -2.67
CA VAL A 62 13.67 -5.14 -3.65
C VAL A 62 12.61 -5.74 -4.54
N PHE A 63 11.52 -5.02 -4.78
CA PHE A 63 10.47 -5.43 -5.70
C PHE A 63 10.29 -4.46 -6.86
N LYS A 64 9.83 -5.02 -7.95
CA LYS A 64 9.28 -4.29 -9.10
C LYS A 64 7.95 -4.93 -9.48
N MET A 65 6.88 -4.16 -9.35
CA MET A 65 5.51 -4.57 -9.68
C MET A 65 5.03 -3.83 -10.92
N ARG A 66 4.23 -4.50 -11.73
CA ARG A 66 3.71 -3.94 -12.98
C ARG A 66 2.23 -4.24 -13.11
N ALA A 67 1.50 -3.29 -13.67
CA ALA A 67 0.17 -3.52 -14.22
C ALA A 67 0.26 -3.48 -15.75
N THR A 68 -0.23 -4.53 -16.40
CA THR A 68 -0.16 -4.71 -17.84
C THR A 68 -1.58 -4.84 -18.38
N ARG A 69 -1.87 -4.20 -19.51
CA ARG A 69 -3.15 -4.34 -20.18
C ARG A 69 -3.12 -5.56 -21.10
N LEU A 70 -4.14 -6.41 -20.98
CA LEU A 70 -4.37 -7.48 -21.93
C LEU A 70 -4.79 -6.84 -23.28
N ARG A 71 -3.95 -6.94 -24.28
CA ARG A 71 -4.34 -6.59 -25.66
C ARG A 71 -5.44 -7.57 -26.07
N ARG A 72 -6.66 -7.08 -26.28
CA ARG A 72 -7.62 -7.80 -27.10
C ARG A 72 -7.03 -7.87 -28.51
N ALA A 73 -6.89 -9.08 -29.05
CA ALA A 73 -6.60 -9.25 -30.46
C ALA A 73 -7.59 -8.37 -31.25
N ARG A 74 -7.12 -7.33 -31.92
CA ARG A 74 -7.95 -6.59 -32.85
C ARG A 74 -8.29 -7.57 -33.96
N ASP A 75 -9.54 -7.93 -34.10
CA ASP A 75 -10.06 -8.56 -35.34
C ASP A 75 -9.72 -7.65 -36.50
N GLY A 76 -8.86 -8.12 -37.40
CA GLY A 76 -8.61 -7.46 -38.67
C GLY A 76 -7.15 -7.29 -39.05
N GLY A 77 -6.53 -8.28 -39.71
CA GLY A 77 -5.56 -8.14 -40.78
C GLY A 77 -4.23 -7.43 -40.47
N GLY A 78 -3.25 -8.18 -40.01
CA GLY A 78 -1.86 -7.74 -39.97
C GLY A 78 -0.97 -8.91 -39.55
N ASN A 79 -0.04 -9.32 -40.41
CA ASN A 79 0.88 -10.44 -40.25
C ASN A 79 1.39 -10.62 -38.82
N ALA A 80 0.95 -11.70 -38.19
CA ALA A 80 1.50 -12.20 -36.95
C ALA A 80 2.82 -12.94 -37.27
N SER A 81 3.90 -12.22 -37.34
CA SER A 81 5.26 -12.76 -37.27
C SER A 81 6.04 -11.99 -36.22
N GLY A 82 5.88 -12.38 -34.95
CA GLY A 82 6.60 -11.83 -33.82
C GLY A 82 6.13 -12.53 -32.56
N GLU A 83 6.81 -13.61 -32.18
CA GLU A 83 6.73 -14.20 -30.86
C GLU A 83 7.09 -13.12 -29.81
N GLY A 84 6.17 -12.79 -28.96
CA GLY A 84 6.32 -11.78 -27.89
C GLY A 84 5.39 -10.61 -28.12
N GLY A 85 4.08 -10.80 -27.88
CA GLY A 85 3.13 -9.68 -27.81
C GLY A 85 3.66 -8.66 -26.82
N GLU A 86 4.00 -7.45 -27.31
CA GLU A 86 4.49 -6.34 -26.50
C GLU A 86 3.44 -6.03 -25.43
N GLU A 87 3.70 -6.51 -24.20
CA GLU A 87 2.84 -6.30 -23.06
C GLU A 87 2.73 -4.80 -22.83
N ASP A 88 1.54 -4.24 -22.93
CA ASP A 88 1.33 -2.81 -22.75
C ASP A 88 1.34 -2.48 -21.25
N VAL A 89 2.53 -2.26 -20.69
CA VAL A 89 2.73 -1.87 -19.29
C VAL A 89 2.10 -0.50 -19.09
N VAL A 90 1.05 -0.43 -18.27
CA VAL A 90 0.30 0.80 -17.97
C VAL A 90 0.72 1.44 -16.66
N ALA A 91 1.36 0.71 -15.76
CA ALA A 91 1.94 1.25 -14.53
C ALA A 91 3.05 0.38 -13.98
N THR A 92 3.96 1.01 -13.23
CA THR A 92 5.03 0.36 -12.46
C THR A 92 5.08 0.88 -11.04
N HIS A 93 5.48 0.02 -10.11
CA HIS A 93 5.72 0.35 -8.71
C HIS A 93 6.98 -0.37 -8.24
N GLU A 94 7.90 0.38 -7.65
CA GLU A 94 9.18 -0.11 -7.17
C GLU A 94 9.38 0.28 -5.71
N GLY A 95 10.15 -0.53 -4.98
CA GLY A 95 10.46 -0.30 -3.59
C GLY A 95 11.16 -1.50 -2.98
N PHE A 96 11.18 -1.54 -1.65
CA PHE A 96 11.73 -2.70 -0.94
C PHE A 96 10.95 -3.01 0.33
N VAL A 97 11.04 -4.26 0.76
CA VAL A 97 10.48 -4.77 2.01
C VAL A 97 11.63 -5.14 2.93
N ALA A 98 11.69 -4.49 4.08
CA ALA A 98 12.62 -4.81 5.16
C ALA A 98 11.82 -5.51 6.27
N PRO A 99 11.89 -6.86 6.38
CA PRO A 99 11.16 -7.61 7.40
C PRO A 99 11.69 -7.27 8.81
N PRO A 100 11.06 -7.78 9.89
CA PRO A 100 11.57 -7.59 11.23
C PRO A 100 13.07 -7.94 11.35
N PRO A 101 13.86 -7.19 12.12
CA PRO A 101 13.41 -6.21 13.14
C PRO A 101 12.96 -4.85 12.60
N PHE A 102 13.19 -4.51 11.35
CA PHE A 102 12.83 -3.20 10.78
C PHE A 102 11.31 -3.09 10.55
N GLY A 103 10.70 -4.09 9.93
CA GLY A 103 9.26 -4.18 9.72
C GLY A 103 8.68 -3.08 8.83
N ILE A 104 9.42 -2.67 7.79
CA ILE A 104 9.10 -1.51 6.94
C ILE A 104 8.92 -1.92 5.48
N LEU A 105 7.85 -1.43 4.86
CA LEU A 105 7.71 -1.32 3.41
C LEU A 105 8.14 0.08 2.98
N HIS A 106 9.13 0.17 2.13
CA HIS A 106 9.57 1.39 1.50
C HIS A 106 9.03 1.46 0.08
N MET A 107 8.16 2.45 -0.19
CA MET A 107 7.59 2.71 -1.50
C MET A 107 8.42 3.80 -2.19
N ASP A 108 9.32 3.40 -3.10
CA ASP A 108 10.27 4.30 -3.74
C ASP A 108 9.63 5.06 -4.90
N SER A 109 9.07 4.36 -5.87
CA SER A 109 8.45 5.00 -7.04
C SER A 109 7.13 4.33 -7.45
N MET A 110 6.20 5.16 -7.90
CA MET A 110 4.93 4.76 -8.51
C MET A 110 4.74 5.57 -9.79
N ARG A 111 4.71 4.90 -10.94
CA ARG A 111 4.49 5.55 -12.24
C ARG A 111 3.27 4.97 -12.91
N VAL A 112 2.36 5.82 -13.36
CA VAL A 112 1.21 5.43 -14.18
C VAL A 112 1.32 6.16 -15.52
N TYR A 113 1.34 5.39 -16.61
CA TYR A 113 1.52 5.91 -17.97
C TYR A 113 0.18 6.37 -18.55
N ASN A 114 -0.17 7.64 -18.34
CA ASN A 114 -1.46 8.22 -18.71
C ASN A 114 -1.78 8.09 -20.20
N SER A 115 -0.78 8.15 -21.09
CA SER A 115 -0.94 7.95 -22.54
C SER A 115 -1.42 6.55 -22.90
N LYS A 116 -1.17 5.57 -22.04
CA LYS A 116 -1.56 4.17 -22.20
C LYS A 116 -2.87 3.81 -21.49
N VAL A 117 -3.27 4.63 -20.52
CA VAL A 117 -4.56 4.54 -19.83
C VAL A 117 -5.55 5.37 -20.62
N GLY A 118 -6.27 4.73 -21.58
CA GLY A 118 -7.18 5.45 -22.49
C GLY A 118 -8.10 6.44 -21.78
N VAL A 119 -8.25 7.62 -22.38
CA VAL A 119 -8.99 8.78 -21.82
C VAL A 119 -10.49 8.51 -21.63
N GLU A 120 -11.03 7.47 -22.28
CA GLU A 120 -12.47 7.18 -22.34
C GLU A 120 -13.05 6.55 -21.07
N ASP A 121 -12.21 6.12 -20.15
CA ASP A 121 -12.67 5.39 -18.98
C ASP A 121 -12.43 6.15 -17.69
N ARG A 122 -13.22 7.20 -17.50
CA ARG A 122 -13.24 8.04 -16.29
C ARG A 122 -13.91 7.36 -15.08
N SER A 123 -14.26 6.08 -15.15
CA SER A 123 -14.75 5.37 -13.96
C SER A 123 -13.63 5.32 -12.92
N THR A 124 -13.96 5.52 -11.67
CA THR A 124 -13.08 5.85 -10.53
C THR A 124 -11.87 4.91 -10.34
N MET A 125 -11.85 3.74 -10.96
CA MET A 125 -10.78 2.75 -10.80
C MET A 125 -10.05 2.40 -12.10
N ARG A 126 -10.50 2.86 -13.24
CA ARG A 126 -9.76 2.81 -14.50
C ARG A 126 -8.93 4.07 -14.71
N SER A 127 -9.15 5.07 -13.84
CA SER A 127 -8.31 6.25 -13.76
C SER A 127 -6.91 5.86 -13.23
N THR A 128 -5.94 6.69 -13.51
CA THR A 128 -4.58 6.66 -12.96
C THR A 128 -4.53 6.29 -11.47
N PHE A 129 -5.50 6.80 -10.70
CA PHE A 129 -5.66 6.56 -9.27
C PHE A 129 -5.98 5.09 -8.95
N GLY A 130 -6.90 4.46 -9.68
CA GLY A 130 -7.29 3.09 -9.41
C GLY A 130 -6.17 2.09 -9.67
N ILE A 131 -5.36 2.31 -10.70
CA ILE A 131 -4.21 1.47 -11.01
C ILE A 131 -3.13 1.59 -9.94
N ALA A 132 -2.87 2.81 -9.46
CA ALA A 132 -1.93 3.04 -8.36
C ALA A 132 -2.38 2.34 -7.06
N ILE A 133 -3.68 2.35 -6.74
CA ILE A 133 -4.21 1.61 -5.58
C ILE A 133 -4.03 0.10 -5.74
N LEU A 134 -4.26 -0.47 -6.94
CA LEU A 134 -4.04 -1.91 -7.17
C LEU A 134 -2.58 -2.30 -6.92
N LEU A 135 -1.61 -1.59 -7.52
CA LEU A 135 -0.18 -1.85 -7.32
C LEU A 135 0.28 -1.60 -5.89
N GLY A 136 -0.17 -0.50 -5.27
CA GLY A 136 0.13 -0.21 -3.88
C GLY A 136 -0.46 -1.25 -2.92
N THR A 137 -1.68 -1.78 -3.20
CA THR A 137 -2.25 -2.87 -2.42
C THR A 137 -1.44 -4.15 -2.55
N MET A 138 -0.92 -4.44 -3.74
CA MET A 138 -0.04 -5.58 -3.98
C MET A 138 1.22 -5.52 -3.11
N SER A 139 1.89 -4.36 -3.04
CA SER A 139 3.07 -4.18 -2.19
C SER A 139 2.73 -4.22 -0.69
N LEU A 140 1.57 -3.70 -0.28
CA LEU A 140 1.09 -3.80 1.10
C LEU A 140 0.79 -5.24 1.52
N LEU A 141 0.23 -6.08 0.62
CA LEU A 141 0.02 -7.51 0.88
C LEU A 141 1.36 -8.21 1.10
N ALA A 142 2.33 -8.03 0.21
CA ALA A 142 3.67 -8.60 0.33
C ALA A 142 4.37 -8.16 1.64
N ALA A 143 4.24 -6.87 2.00
CA ALA A 143 4.78 -6.34 3.24
C ALA A 143 4.11 -6.97 4.48
N SER A 144 2.79 -7.13 4.46
CA SER A 144 2.04 -7.78 5.54
C SER A 144 2.44 -9.25 5.71
N GLU A 145 2.62 -9.98 4.61
CA GLU A 145 3.10 -11.38 4.58
C GLU A 145 4.52 -11.49 5.15
N SER A 146 5.37 -10.48 4.88
CA SER A 146 6.73 -10.38 5.43
C SER A 146 6.79 -9.87 6.88
N GLY A 147 5.65 -9.59 7.51
CA GLY A 147 5.57 -9.14 8.90
C GLY A 147 5.80 -7.63 9.09
N CYS A 148 5.83 -6.84 8.03
CA CYS A 148 5.94 -5.39 8.13
C CYS A 148 4.66 -4.77 8.71
N LYS A 149 4.83 -3.72 9.52
CA LYS A 149 3.73 -2.98 10.14
C LYS A 149 3.62 -1.55 9.64
N LYS A 150 4.69 -1.04 9.10
CA LYS A 150 4.81 0.34 8.65
C LYS A 150 5.13 0.35 7.16
N CYS A 151 4.52 1.27 6.44
CA CYS A 151 5.02 1.65 5.13
C CYS A 151 5.38 3.13 5.12
N GLU A 152 6.30 3.50 4.23
CA GLU A 152 6.79 4.86 4.09
C GLU A 152 6.94 5.22 2.62
N LEU A 153 6.77 6.50 2.32
CA LEU A 153 6.98 7.11 1.02
C LEU A 153 7.48 8.54 1.16
N LEU A 154 8.04 9.07 0.08
CA LEU A 154 8.37 10.48 -0.05
C LEU A 154 7.40 11.14 -1.04
N ALA A 155 6.67 12.17 -0.59
CA ALA A 155 5.97 13.09 -1.48
C ALA A 155 7.02 14.07 -2.02
N ILE A 156 7.59 13.75 -3.19
CA ILE A 156 8.71 14.48 -3.79
C ILE A 156 8.31 15.92 -4.08
N ASP A 157 9.21 16.85 -3.79
CA ASP A 157 9.13 18.25 -4.22
C ASP A 157 10.13 18.49 -5.36
N ASP A 158 9.62 18.56 -6.58
CA ASP A 158 10.38 18.86 -7.80
C ASP A 158 10.34 20.34 -8.18
N GLY A 159 9.89 21.20 -7.25
CA GLY A 159 9.83 22.64 -7.42
C GLY A 159 8.72 23.15 -8.34
N ASN A 160 7.83 22.29 -8.84
CA ASN A 160 6.74 22.67 -9.74
C ASN A 160 5.42 23.00 -9.04
N GLY A 161 5.42 23.05 -7.69
CA GLY A 161 4.25 23.38 -6.86
C GLY A 161 3.23 22.24 -6.71
N TYR A 162 3.60 21.01 -7.06
CA TYR A 162 2.76 19.84 -6.86
C TYR A 162 2.95 19.14 -5.51
N ALA A 163 4.02 19.45 -4.77
CA ALA A 163 4.36 18.81 -3.50
C ALA A 163 3.20 18.82 -2.50
N GLU A 164 2.58 19.97 -2.27
CA GLU A 164 1.42 20.06 -1.36
C GLU A 164 0.21 19.24 -1.84
N LYS A 165 0.01 19.14 -3.17
CA LYS A 165 -1.07 18.32 -3.73
C LYS A 165 -0.79 16.84 -3.48
N LEU A 166 0.47 16.41 -3.61
CA LEU A 166 0.90 15.03 -3.30
C LEU A 166 0.72 14.72 -1.82
N VAL A 167 1.12 15.60 -0.92
CA VAL A 167 0.93 15.43 0.53
C VAL A 167 -0.56 15.28 0.86
N ARG A 168 -1.42 16.17 0.34
CA ARG A 168 -2.87 16.05 0.52
C ARG A 168 -3.45 14.76 -0.08
N TYR A 169 -2.94 14.36 -1.22
CA TYR A 169 -3.33 13.11 -1.89
C TYR A 169 -2.99 11.89 -1.04
N TYR A 170 -1.74 11.75 -0.59
CA TYR A 170 -1.31 10.65 0.27
C TYR A 170 -2.00 10.69 1.64
N GLY A 171 -2.27 11.86 2.19
CA GLY A 171 -3.07 12.00 3.41
C GLY A 171 -4.48 11.42 3.26
N ARG A 172 -5.14 11.65 2.13
CA ARG A 172 -6.45 11.02 1.83
C ARG A 172 -6.34 9.51 1.67
N LEU A 173 -5.21 9.00 1.21
CA LEU A 173 -4.94 7.57 1.11
C LEU A 173 -4.71 6.90 2.48
N GLY A 174 -4.37 7.66 3.52
CA GLY A 174 -4.17 7.16 4.88
C GLY A 174 -2.73 7.27 5.37
N PHE A 175 -1.89 8.03 4.67
CA PHE A 175 -0.55 8.35 5.13
C PHE A 175 -0.55 9.60 6.02
N GLU A 176 0.35 9.62 6.99
CA GLU A 176 0.57 10.74 7.90
C GLU A 176 1.93 11.38 7.62
N THR A 177 1.98 12.71 7.62
CA THR A 177 3.23 13.46 7.48
C THR A 177 4.13 13.22 8.68
N VAL A 178 5.40 12.88 8.40
CA VAL A 178 6.44 12.70 9.42
C VAL A 178 7.31 13.94 9.53
N ARG A 179 7.91 14.34 8.41
CA ARG A 179 8.78 15.52 8.33
C ARG A 179 9.02 15.94 6.87
N VAL A 180 9.48 17.17 6.71
CA VAL A 180 10.06 17.64 5.45
C VAL A 180 11.52 17.23 5.40
N VAL A 181 11.98 16.75 4.24
CA VAL A 181 13.34 16.33 3.93
C VAL A 181 13.92 17.32 2.95
N GLY A 182 15.13 17.83 3.25
CA GLY A 182 15.86 18.78 2.40
C GLY A 182 16.00 20.19 2.98
N ASP A 183 15.26 20.54 4.05
CA ASP A 183 15.30 21.88 4.65
C ASP A 183 16.26 21.98 5.85
N ASN A 184 16.72 20.85 6.40
CA ASN A 184 17.44 20.81 7.68
C ASN A 184 18.95 20.50 7.54
N GLY A 185 19.52 20.68 6.35
CA GLY A 185 20.96 20.52 6.09
C GLY A 185 21.48 19.11 6.37
N LEU A 186 22.56 18.99 7.17
CA LEU A 186 23.22 17.70 7.43
C LEU A 186 22.35 16.67 8.14
N SER A 187 21.30 17.09 8.86
CA SER A 187 20.39 16.18 9.54
C SER A 187 19.51 15.37 8.58
N ASP A 188 19.38 15.82 7.34
CA ASP A 188 18.59 15.15 6.31
C ASP A 188 19.40 14.17 5.47
N LEU A 189 20.74 14.14 5.63
CA LEU A 189 21.60 13.23 4.85
C LEU A 189 21.15 11.77 4.83
N PRO A 190 20.74 11.15 5.95
CA PRO A 190 20.26 9.76 5.93
C PRO A 190 19.02 9.58 5.05
N ASP A 191 18.08 10.54 5.11
CA ASP A 191 16.87 10.47 4.27
C ASP A 191 17.20 10.79 2.81
N LEU A 192 18.06 11.76 2.52
CA LEU A 192 18.49 12.09 1.16
C LEU A 192 19.19 10.91 0.49
N LEU A 193 19.98 10.12 1.26
CA LEU A 193 20.59 8.89 0.75
C LEU A 193 19.57 7.78 0.44
N VAL A 194 18.52 7.69 1.25
CA VAL A 194 17.47 6.67 1.07
C VAL A 194 16.51 7.07 -0.05
N TRP A 195 16.11 8.35 -0.12
CA TRP A 195 15.06 8.82 -1.01
C TRP A 195 15.58 9.45 -2.30
N GLY A 196 16.86 9.84 -2.35
CA GLY A 196 17.47 10.44 -3.54
C GLY A 196 16.90 11.81 -3.92
N GLY A 197 16.09 12.46 -3.06
CA GLY A 197 15.44 13.73 -3.35
C GLY A 197 14.87 14.42 -2.11
N VAL A 198 14.40 15.66 -2.32
CA VAL A 198 13.74 16.47 -1.30
C VAL A 198 12.22 16.27 -1.36
N GLY A 199 11.54 16.48 -0.24
CA GLY A 199 10.08 16.33 -0.19
C GLY A 199 9.55 16.08 1.21
N THR A 200 8.30 15.65 1.31
CA THR A 200 7.65 15.32 2.59
C THR A 200 7.62 13.82 2.79
N ARG A 201 8.36 13.34 3.80
CA ARG A 201 8.30 11.92 4.22
C ARG A 201 6.98 11.66 4.91
N MET A 202 6.30 10.62 4.49
CA MET A 202 5.00 10.20 5.03
C MET A 202 5.02 8.71 5.38
N ASN A 203 4.31 8.35 6.44
CA ASN A 203 4.19 6.98 6.91
C ASN A 203 2.74 6.53 6.93
N GLY A 204 2.54 5.21 6.79
CA GLY A 204 1.25 4.57 6.94
C GLY A 204 1.35 3.27 7.73
N ASP A 205 0.27 2.88 8.38
CA ASP A 205 0.11 1.56 8.98
C ASP A 205 -0.34 0.57 7.91
N VAL A 206 0.42 -0.51 7.71
CA VAL A 206 0.17 -1.51 6.64
C VAL A 206 -1.22 -2.12 6.78
N ASP A 207 -1.64 -2.45 8.00
CA ASP A 207 -2.92 -3.09 8.27
C ASP A 207 -4.10 -2.14 8.01
N ALA A 208 -3.96 -0.87 8.42
CA ALA A 208 -4.98 0.15 8.20
C ALA A 208 -5.13 0.51 6.71
N LEU A 209 -4.02 0.58 5.97
CA LEU A 209 -4.03 0.84 4.54
C LEU A 209 -4.66 -0.32 3.76
N LEU A 210 -4.34 -1.58 4.10
CA LEU A 210 -4.97 -2.76 3.50
C LEU A 210 -6.48 -2.80 3.73
N GLU A 211 -6.95 -2.45 4.94
CA GLU A 211 -8.37 -2.34 5.24
C GLU A 211 -9.04 -1.26 4.39
N LYS A 212 -8.45 -0.06 4.37
CA LYS A 212 -8.99 1.10 3.63
C LYS A 212 -9.02 0.87 2.13
N TRP A 213 -7.90 0.43 1.54
CA TRP A 213 -7.80 0.26 0.10
C TRP A 213 -8.55 -0.98 -0.38
N GLY A 214 -8.57 -2.05 0.43
CA GLY A 214 -9.39 -3.22 0.16
C GLY A 214 -10.88 -2.89 0.09
N GLY A 215 -11.38 -2.04 0.99
CA GLY A 215 -12.75 -1.52 0.93
C GLY A 215 -13.04 -0.74 -0.37
N VAL A 216 -12.10 0.11 -0.80
CA VAL A 216 -12.23 0.84 -2.07
C VAL A 216 -12.29 -0.11 -3.26
N ILE A 217 -11.43 -1.15 -3.28
CA ILE A 217 -11.38 -2.14 -4.36
C ILE A 217 -12.66 -2.94 -4.44
N ARG A 218 -13.18 -3.47 -3.31
CA ARG A 218 -14.43 -4.24 -3.24
C ARG A 218 -15.65 -3.42 -3.67
N ASN A 219 -15.80 -2.22 -3.13
CA ASN A 219 -16.91 -1.32 -3.49
C ASN A 219 -16.98 -0.99 -4.98
N THR A 220 -15.84 -1.13 -5.68
CA THR A 220 -15.81 -0.89 -7.13
C THR A 220 -16.18 -2.13 -7.92
N LEU A 221 -16.00 -3.33 -7.36
CA LEU A 221 -16.47 -4.60 -7.96
C LEU A 221 -17.99 -4.75 -7.86
N GLU A 222 -18.59 -4.30 -6.75
CA GLU A 222 -20.03 -4.42 -6.50
C GLU A 222 -20.90 -3.47 -7.33
N LYS A 223 -20.34 -2.39 -7.88
CA LYS A 223 -21.05 -1.37 -8.68
C LYS A 223 -21.17 -1.69 -10.18
N LYS A 224 -20.86 -2.90 -10.59
CA LYS A 224 -21.10 -3.45 -11.93
C LYS A 224 -22.37 -4.30 -11.97
#